data_25de623c46d72ad622a8453b4e5ecb57
#
_entry.id   25de623c46d72ad622a8453b4e5ecb57
#
_cell.length_a   1.000
_cell.length_b   1.000
_cell.length_c   1.000
_cell.angle_alpha   90.00
_cell.angle_beta   90.00
_cell.angle_gamma   90.00
#
_symmetry.space_group_name_H-M   'P 1'
#
loop_
_entity.id
_entity.type
_entity.pdbx_description
1 polymer ?
#
loop_
_entity_poly.entity_id
_entity_poly.type
_entity_poly.pdbx_seq_one_letter_code
_entity_poly.pdbx_strand_id
1 'polypeptide(L)'
;ENMDPMGIHTGDSITVAPAMTLSDTTYQKMRDMAIKMMRSIGDFAGGCNVQFAVSPDDKEDIIAIEINPRVSRSSALASKATGYPIAKIAAKLAIGYNLDELQNQITKSTSALFEPTLDYVIVKIPRWNFDKFEGSDRRLGLQMKAVGEVMGIGRSFQEALHKATQ
;
A
#
# COMPACT_ATOMS: atom_id res chain seq x y z
N GLU A 1 -4.08 4.73 -2.91
CA GLU A 1 -5.52 4.78 -3.18
C GLU A 1 -5.87 3.84 -4.31
N ASN A 2 -6.93 3.02 -4.13
CA ASN A 2 -7.46 2.17 -5.18
C ASN A 2 -8.43 2.97 -6.05
N MET A 3 -8.31 2.83 -7.36
CA MET A 3 -9.18 3.50 -8.34
C MET A 3 -10.46 2.70 -8.64
N ASP A 4 -10.42 1.40 -8.41
CA ASP A 4 -11.57 0.52 -8.60
C ASP A 4 -12.56 0.65 -7.42
N PRO A 5 -13.87 0.45 -7.66
CA PRO A 5 -14.87 0.57 -6.61
C PRO A 5 -14.71 -0.51 -5.54
N MET A 6 -15.29 -0.24 -4.37
CA MET A 6 -15.41 -1.24 -3.30
C MET A 6 -16.09 -2.51 -3.82
N GLY A 7 -15.59 -3.67 -3.34
CA GLY A 7 -16.00 -4.98 -3.83
C GLY A 7 -15.02 -5.61 -4.82
N ILE A 8 -14.08 -4.84 -5.35
CA ILE A 8 -12.92 -5.35 -6.09
C ILE A 8 -11.78 -5.57 -5.10
N HIS A 9 -11.18 -6.77 -5.12
CA HIS A 9 -10.03 -7.09 -4.27
C HIS A 9 -8.86 -6.11 -4.54
N THR A 10 -8.21 -5.62 -3.49
CA THR A 10 -7.11 -4.64 -3.62
C THR A 10 -5.96 -5.12 -4.51
N GLY A 11 -5.70 -6.43 -4.53
CA GLY A 11 -4.72 -7.05 -5.43
C GLY A 11 -5.08 -6.94 -6.92
N ASP A 12 -6.37 -6.80 -7.24
CA ASP A 12 -6.90 -6.67 -8.60
C ASP A 12 -7.20 -5.22 -9.00
N SER A 13 -7.01 -4.27 -8.08
CA SER A 13 -7.30 -2.85 -8.32
C SER A 13 -6.08 -2.12 -8.88
N ILE A 14 -6.33 -1.15 -9.75
CA ILE A 14 -5.36 -0.12 -10.09
C ILE A 14 -5.17 0.76 -8.85
N THR A 15 -3.93 0.99 -8.46
CA THR A 15 -3.61 1.76 -7.25
C THR A 15 -2.70 2.93 -7.60
N VAL A 16 -2.98 4.08 -7.03
CA VAL A 16 -2.17 5.28 -7.19
C VAL A 16 -1.59 5.73 -5.85
N ALA A 17 -0.37 6.23 -5.87
CA ALA A 17 0.28 6.86 -4.73
C ALA A 17 1.03 8.12 -5.17
N PRO A 18 0.98 9.23 -4.42
CA PRO A 18 0.14 9.42 -3.23
C PRO A 18 -1.35 9.37 -3.54
N ALA A 19 -2.21 9.30 -2.50
CA ALA A 19 -3.65 9.33 -2.67
C ALA A 19 -4.09 10.63 -3.37
N MET A 20 -4.99 10.52 -4.36
CA MET A 20 -5.40 11.65 -5.21
C MET A 20 -6.68 12.33 -4.73
N THR A 21 -7.60 11.60 -4.13
CA THR A 21 -8.94 12.10 -3.77
C THR A 21 -9.15 12.29 -2.27
N LEU A 22 -8.21 11.84 -1.45
CA LEU A 22 -8.26 12.03 -0.01
C LEU A 22 -7.74 13.41 0.37
N SER A 23 -8.46 14.08 1.28
CA SER A 23 -7.93 15.27 1.96
C SER A 23 -6.81 14.88 2.92
N ASP A 24 -5.93 15.82 3.22
CA ASP A 24 -4.88 15.62 4.23
C ASP A 24 -5.48 15.25 5.60
N THR A 25 -6.56 15.90 5.98
CA THR A 25 -7.28 15.58 7.23
C THR A 25 -7.76 14.13 7.27
N THR A 26 -8.40 13.64 6.19
CA THR A 26 -8.88 12.27 6.10
C THR A 26 -7.71 11.28 6.15
N TYR A 27 -6.63 11.59 5.42
CA TYR A 27 -5.42 10.77 5.42
C TYR A 27 -4.79 10.66 6.81
N GLN A 28 -4.68 11.76 7.55
CA GLN A 28 -4.14 11.76 8.92
C GLN A 28 -5.04 10.99 9.89
N LYS A 29 -6.38 11.09 9.74
CA LYS A 29 -7.32 10.27 10.53
C LYS A 29 -7.09 8.77 10.30
N MET A 30 -6.95 8.36 9.03
CA MET A 30 -6.67 6.96 8.70
C MET A 30 -5.34 6.50 9.29
N ARG A 31 -4.31 7.34 9.24
CA ARG A 31 -3.00 7.07 9.84
C ARG A 31 -3.12 6.85 11.36
N ASP A 32 -3.80 7.73 12.05
CA ASP A 32 -4.01 7.64 13.50
C ASP A 32 -4.83 6.40 13.88
N MET A 33 -5.86 6.08 13.09
CA MET A 33 -6.64 4.86 13.27
C MET A 33 -5.77 3.60 13.10
N ALA A 34 -4.91 3.57 12.08
CA ALA A 34 -3.99 2.43 11.85
C ALA A 34 -3.04 2.25 13.04
N ILE A 35 -2.45 3.32 13.54
CA ILE A 35 -1.56 3.28 14.71
C ILE A 35 -2.32 2.78 15.96
N LYS A 36 -3.54 3.30 16.19
CA LYS A 36 -4.39 2.89 17.31
C LYS A 36 -4.74 1.40 17.24
N MET A 37 -5.11 0.91 16.05
CA MET A 37 -5.43 -0.50 15.85
C MET A 37 -4.20 -1.39 16.09
N MET A 38 -3.02 -1.01 15.59
CA MET A 38 -1.80 -1.76 15.82
C MET A 38 -1.43 -1.84 17.30
N ARG A 39 -1.58 -0.73 18.03
CA ARG A 39 -1.35 -0.71 19.47
C ARG A 39 -2.32 -1.58 20.24
N SER A 40 -3.54 -1.79 19.76
CA SER A 40 -4.54 -2.65 20.42
C SER A 40 -4.26 -4.15 20.27
N ILE A 41 -3.43 -4.54 19.30
CA ILE A 41 -3.01 -5.94 19.12
C ILE A 41 -2.03 -6.37 20.24
N GLY A 42 -1.37 -5.42 20.89
CA GLY A 42 -0.38 -5.69 21.93
C GLY A 42 1.04 -5.87 21.39
N ASP A 43 1.77 -6.86 21.89
CA ASP A 43 3.19 -7.08 21.61
C ASP A 43 3.45 -7.49 20.15
N PHE A 44 3.32 -6.52 19.24
CA PHE A 44 3.60 -6.69 17.82
C PHE A 44 4.87 -5.93 17.43
N ALA A 45 5.79 -6.65 16.80
CA ALA A 45 6.98 -6.07 16.19
C ALA A 45 7.10 -6.53 14.74
N GLY A 46 7.23 -5.59 13.81
CA GLY A 46 7.37 -5.91 12.39
C GLY A 46 6.62 -4.94 11.48
N GLY A 47 6.22 -5.43 10.31
CA GLY A 47 5.44 -4.67 9.33
C GLY A 47 3.98 -5.12 9.30
N CYS A 48 3.11 -4.21 8.92
CA CYS A 48 1.70 -4.50 8.71
C CYS A 48 1.15 -3.79 7.48
N ASN A 49 -0.01 -4.26 7.04
CA ASN A 49 -0.85 -3.61 6.04
C ASN A 49 -2.22 -3.38 6.64
N VAL A 50 -2.73 -2.16 6.54
CA VAL A 50 -4.09 -1.80 6.96
C VAL A 50 -4.84 -1.25 5.75
N GLN A 51 -6.06 -1.71 5.55
CA GLN A 51 -6.91 -1.30 4.46
C GLN A 51 -8.15 -0.60 4.99
N PHE A 52 -8.48 0.52 4.37
CA PHE A 52 -9.64 1.35 4.73
C PHE A 52 -10.54 1.56 3.52
N ALA A 53 -11.83 1.78 3.80
CA ALA A 53 -12.76 2.39 2.89
C ALA A 53 -13.17 3.76 3.44
N VAL A 54 -13.32 4.73 2.54
CA VAL A 54 -13.83 6.06 2.85
C VAL A 54 -15.08 6.27 2.04
N SER A 55 -16.17 6.71 2.69
CA SER A 55 -17.42 6.99 2.00
C SER A 55 -17.24 8.10 0.97
N PRO A 56 -17.78 7.99 -0.24
CA PRO A 56 -17.76 9.07 -1.21
C PRO A 56 -18.62 10.27 -0.78
N ASP A 57 -19.68 10.00 -0.02
CA ASP A 57 -20.66 11.02 0.40
C ASP A 57 -20.25 11.71 1.69
N ASP A 58 -19.61 10.98 2.60
CA ASP A 58 -19.12 11.50 3.88
C ASP A 58 -17.66 11.06 4.12
N LYS A 59 -16.74 11.99 3.95
CA LYS A 59 -15.31 11.75 4.16
C LYS A 59 -14.92 11.52 5.63
N GLU A 60 -15.83 11.74 6.55
CA GLU A 60 -15.68 11.40 7.97
C GLU A 60 -16.00 9.91 8.24
N ASP A 61 -16.79 9.27 7.36
CA ASP A 61 -17.15 7.85 7.47
C ASP A 61 -16.01 6.99 6.90
N ILE A 62 -15.14 6.54 7.81
CA ILE A 62 -13.96 5.73 7.50
C ILE A 62 -14.13 4.37 8.13
N ILE A 63 -14.09 3.33 7.32
CA ILE A 63 -14.23 1.93 7.74
C ILE A 63 -12.91 1.21 7.57
N ALA A 64 -12.40 0.58 8.63
CA ALA A 64 -11.30 -0.37 8.52
C ALA A 64 -11.82 -1.68 7.92
N ILE A 65 -11.27 -2.09 6.78
CA ILE A 65 -11.66 -3.33 6.09
C ILE A 65 -10.93 -4.51 6.69
N GLU A 66 -9.61 -4.41 6.78
CA GLU A 66 -8.77 -5.46 7.36
C GLU A 66 -7.43 -4.92 7.83
N ILE A 67 -6.82 -5.67 8.73
CA ILE A 67 -5.46 -5.47 9.17
C ILE A 67 -4.69 -6.77 9.01
N ASN A 68 -3.54 -6.69 8.37
CA ASN A 68 -2.66 -7.82 8.13
C ASN A 68 -1.32 -7.59 8.84
N PRO A 69 -1.09 -8.16 10.04
CA PRO A 69 0.14 -7.95 10.80
C PRO A 69 1.30 -8.79 10.22
N ARG A 70 1.65 -8.54 8.99
CA ARG A 70 2.71 -9.22 8.26
C ARG A 70 3.24 -8.34 7.13
N VAL A 71 4.46 -8.61 6.68
CA VAL A 71 4.99 -8.11 5.41
C VAL A 71 4.39 -8.93 4.27
N SER A 72 3.96 -8.26 3.20
CA SER A 72 3.28 -8.85 2.06
C SER A 72 3.86 -8.39 0.73
N ARG A 73 3.28 -8.87 -0.37
CA ARG A 73 3.63 -8.40 -1.72
C ARG A 73 3.41 -6.90 -1.87
N SER A 74 2.33 -6.36 -1.32
CA SER A 74 2.09 -4.90 -1.30
C SER A 74 3.17 -4.13 -0.55
N SER A 75 3.76 -4.71 0.51
CA SER A 75 4.89 -4.10 1.22
C SER A 75 6.15 -4.05 0.36
N ALA A 76 6.40 -5.06 -0.47
CA ALA A 76 7.52 -5.04 -1.41
C ALA A 76 7.35 -3.93 -2.47
N LEU A 77 6.12 -3.79 -3.00
CA LEU A 77 5.79 -2.71 -3.92
C LEU A 77 5.93 -1.34 -3.27
N ALA A 78 5.41 -1.17 -2.06
CA ALA A 78 5.54 0.07 -1.28
C ALA A 78 7.01 0.40 -1.00
N SER A 79 7.84 -0.59 -0.69
CA SER A 79 9.29 -0.39 -0.49
C SER A 79 9.96 0.12 -1.76
N LYS A 80 9.64 -0.45 -2.92
CA LYS A 80 10.15 0.00 -4.21
C LYS A 80 9.66 1.41 -4.54
N ALA A 81 8.39 1.69 -4.26
CA ALA A 81 7.75 2.97 -4.54
C ALA A 81 8.33 4.12 -3.69
N THR A 82 8.59 3.87 -2.43
CA THR A 82 8.98 4.89 -1.44
C THR A 82 10.47 4.96 -1.16
N GLY A 83 11.23 3.94 -1.54
CA GLY A 83 12.62 3.79 -1.13
C GLY A 83 12.79 3.43 0.36
N TYR A 84 11.71 3.07 1.06
CA TYR A 84 11.77 2.63 2.46
C TYR A 84 11.82 1.09 2.53
N PRO A 85 12.90 0.48 3.09
CA PRO A 85 13.09 -0.98 3.03
C PRO A 85 12.26 -1.71 4.10
N ILE A 86 10.94 -1.80 3.91
CA ILE A 86 9.97 -2.29 4.90
C ILE A 86 10.34 -3.67 5.44
N ALA A 87 10.62 -4.64 4.58
CA ALA A 87 10.93 -6.01 5.02
C ALA A 87 12.20 -6.08 5.87
N LYS A 88 13.22 -5.32 5.51
CA LYS A 88 14.49 -5.29 6.24
C LYS A 88 14.34 -4.64 7.62
N ILE A 89 13.59 -3.54 7.68
CA ILE A 89 13.28 -2.88 8.96
C ILE A 89 12.41 -3.81 9.81
N ALA A 90 11.34 -4.38 9.25
CA ALA A 90 10.46 -5.31 9.94
C ALA A 90 11.22 -6.51 10.55
N ALA A 91 12.18 -7.09 9.81
CA ALA A 91 13.02 -8.18 10.31
C ALA A 91 13.87 -7.76 11.53
N LYS A 92 14.40 -6.55 11.51
CA LYS A 92 15.17 -6.02 12.65
C LYS A 92 14.30 -5.74 13.87
N LEU A 93 13.11 -5.19 13.67
CA LEU A 93 12.14 -4.99 14.75
C LEU A 93 11.75 -6.33 15.39
N ALA A 94 11.56 -7.39 14.58
CA ALA A 94 11.20 -8.72 15.07
C ALA A 94 12.29 -9.37 15.96
N ILE A 95 13.54 -8.94 15.87
CA ILE A 95 14.63 -9.40 16.72
C ILE A 95 14.99 -8.44 17.85
N GLY A 96 14.13 -7.43 18.10
CA GLY A 96 14.18 -6.58 19.28
C GLY A 96 14.78 -5.18 19.11
N TYR A 97 15.12 -4.75 17.89
CA TYR A 97 15.50 -3.35 17.66
C TYR A 97 14.29 -2.43 17.70
N ASN A 98 14.49 -1.19 18.11
CA ASN A 98 13.50 -0.11 17.98
C ASN A 98 13.76 0.71 16.71
N LEU A 99 12.73 1.42 16.22
CA LEU A 99 12.86 2.23 15.00
C LEU A 99 13.88 3.36 15.10
N ASP A 100 14.04 3.94 16.29
CA ASP A 100 15.01 5.01 16.55
C ASP A 100 16.47 4.53 16.53
N GLU A 101 16.70 3.24 16.76
CA GLU A 101 18.03 2.62 16.68
C GLU A 101 18.44 2.27 15.25
N LEU A 102 17.51 2.37 14.28
CA LEU A 102 17.72 1.94 12.91
C LEU A 102 17.88 3.11 11.96
N GLN A 103 18.79 2.95 11.00
CA GLN A 103 18.93 3.85 9.87
C GLN A 103 18.25 3.28 8.62
N ASN A 104 17.70 4.15 7.79
CA ASN A 104 17.29 3.80 6.45
C ASN A 104 18.55 3.54 5.61
N GLN A 105 18.79 2.28 5.27
CA GLN A 105 20.01 1.87 4.56
C GLN A 105 20.03 2.28 3.08
N ILE A 106 18.90 2.69 2.53
CA ILE A 106 18.81 3.20 1.14
C ILE A 106 19.26 4.65 1.11
N THR A 107 18.73 5.48 1.97
CA THR A 107 19.11 6.89 2.06
C THR A 107 20.46 7.09 2.76
N LYS A 108 20.83 6.19 3.67
CA LYS A 108 22.05 6.21 4.52
C LYS A 108 22.19 7.42 5.44
N SER A 109 21.34 8.39 5.32
CA SER A 109 21.38 9.66 6.07
C SER A 109 20.17 9.88 6.97
N THR A 110 19.09 9.13 6.77
CA THR A 110 17.85 9.29 7.54
C THR A 110 17.62 8.14 8.51
N SER A 111 16.95 8.45 9.63
CA SER A 111 16.47 7.44 10.57
C SER A 111 15.29 6.65 9.96
N ALA A 112 15.12 5.41 10.41
CA ALA A 112 13.95 4.60 10.08
C ALA A 112 12.63 5.17 10.65
N LEU A 113 12.69 6.13 11.56
CA LEU A 113 11.53 6.87 12.07
C LEU A 113 10.90 7.80 11.03
N PHE A 114 11.66 8.27 10.04
CA PHE A 114 11.13 9.18 9.04
C PHE A 114 10.19 8.47 8.08
N GLU A 115 8.95 8.91 8.05
CA GLU A 115 7.97 8.45 7.08
C GLU A 115 8.36 8.97 5.69
N PRO A 116 8.38 8.11 4.65
CA PRO A 116 8.69 8.54 3.30
C PRO A 116 7.61 9.45 2.74
N THR A 117 8.01 10.49 2.04
CA THR A 117 7.13 11.38 1.28
C THR A 117 7.43 11.25 -0.21
N LEU A 118 6.39 11.35 -1.04
CA LEU A 118 6.50 11.21 -2.49
C LEU A 118 6.30 12.57 -3.17
N ASP A 119 7.26 12.97 -3.99
CA ASP A 119 7.18 14.13 -4.89
C ASP A 119 6.96 13.71 -6.36
N TYR A 120 6.60 12.46 -6.58
CA TYR A 120 6.27 11.84 -7.85
C TYR A 120 5.04 10.95 -7.70
N VAL A 121 4.43 10.59 -8.83
CA VAL A 121 3.23 9.76 -8.86
C VAL A 121 3.60 8.33 -9.26
N ILE A 122 3.00 7.38 -8.56
CA ILE A 122 3.16 5.95 -8.83
C ILE A 122 1.81 5.37 -9.16
N VAL A 123 1.76 4.58 -10.23
CA VAL A 123 0.57 3.79 -10.59
C VAL A 123 0.96 2.32 -10.64
N LYS A 124 0.24 1.50 -9.89
CA LYS A 124 0.30 0.04 -9.94
C LYS A 124 -0.86 -0.48 -10.78
N ILE A 125 -0.57 -1.35 -11.75
CA ILE A 125 -1.58 -2.06 -12.55
C ILE A 125 -1.42 -3.56 -12.31
N PRO A 126 -2.49 -4.28 -11.96
CA PRO A 126 -2.46 -5.74 -11.83
C PRO A 126 -2.23 -6.43 -13.16
N ARG A 127 -1.65 -7.62 -13.12
CA ARG A 127 -1.50 -8.53 -14.26
C ARG A 127 -2.34 -9.78 -14.03
N TRP A 128 -3.16 -10.13 -15.01
CA TRP A 128 -3.95 -11.36 -15.02
C TRP A 128 -3.48 -12.29 -16.14
N ASN A 129 -3.67 -13.60 -15.95
CA ASN A 129 -3.36 -14.62 -16.95
C ASN A 129 -4.62 -15.39 -17.37
N PHE A 130 -5.73 -14.70 -17.57
CA PHE A 130 -6.99 -15.33 -17.96
C PHE A 130 -6.89 -16.13 -19.27
N ASP A 131 -6.00 -15.73 -20.16
CA ASP A 131 -5.78 -16.43 -21.44
C ASP A 131 -5.14 -17.82 -21.28
N LYS A 132 -4.49 -18.07 -20.12
CA LYS A 132 -3.90 -19.36 -19.78
C LYS A 132 -4.87 -20.33 -19.11
N PHE A 133 -6.02 -19.84 -18.67
CA PHE A 133 -7.01 -20.61 -17.93
C PHE A 133 -8.35 -20.53 -18.65
N GLU A 134 -8.57 -21.42 -19.62
CA GLU A 134 -9.83 -21.52 -20.33
C GLU A 134 -11.00 -21.79 -19.37
N GLY A 135 -12.13 -21.11 -19.59
CA GLY A 135 -13.32 -21.21 -18.74
C GLY A 135 -13.26 -20.48 -17.40
N SER A 136 -12.16 -19.77 -17.10
CA SER A 136 -12.08 -18.97 -15.88
C SER A 136 -13.01 -17.74 -15.95
N ASP A 137 -13.67 -17.42 -14.83
CA ASP A 137 -14.45 -16.19 -14.72
C ASP A 137 -13.52 -14.98 -14.70
N ARG A 138 -13.65 -14.12 -15.70
CA ARG A 138 -12.83 -12.90 -15.87
C ARG A 138 -13.34 -11.70 -15.08
N ARG A 139 -14.53 -11.78 -14.47
CA ARG A 139 -15.09 -10.69 -13.69
C ARG A 139 -14.32 -10.54 -12.37
N LEU A 140 -13.89 -9.32 -12.10
CA LEU A 140 -13.23 -8.98 -10.84
C LEU A 140 -14.26 -8.90 -9.71
N GLY A 141 -13.82 -9.21 -8.49
CA GLY A 141 -14.68 -9.22 -7.31
C GLY A 141 -13.86 -9.37 -6.03
N LEU A 142 -14.45 -9.98 -5.02
CA LEU A 142 -13.83 -10.12 -3.69
C LEU A 142 -12.62 -11.07 -3.69
N GLN A 143 -12.58 -12.02 -4.63
CA GLN A 143 -11.47 -12.96 -4.74
C GLN A 143 -10.36 -12.40 -5.64
N MET A 144 -9.13 -12.39 -5.15
CA MET A 144 -7.97 -11.98 -5.93
C MET A 144 -7.69 -12.92 -7.10
N LYS A 145 -7.58 -12.36 -8.32
CA LYS A 145 -7.30 -13.10 -9.56
C LYS A 145 -5.96 -12.69 -10.19
N ALA A 146 -5.38 -11.58 -9.77
CA ALA A 146 -4.10 -11.10 -10.28
C ALA A 146 -2.95 -12.03 -9.89
N VAL A 147 -2.07 -12.30 -10.84
CA VAL A 147 -0.86 -13.14 -10.67
C VAL A 147 0.41 -12.32 -10.52
N GLY A 148 0.35 -11.04 -10.84
CA GLY A 148 1.47 -10.11 -10.78
C GLY A 148 1.00 -8.67 -10.87
N GLU A 149 1.97 -7.77 -10.97
CA GLU A 149 1.72 -6.34 -11.06
C GLU A 149 2.88 -5.62 -11.74
N VAL A 150 2.58 -4.49 -12.35
CA VAL A 150 3.56 -3.54 -12.90
C VAL A 150 3.43 -2.22 -12.18
N MET A 151 4.50 -1.42 -12.18
CA MET A 151 4.55 -0.12 -11.54
C MET A 151 5.12 0.91 -12.50
N GLY A 152 4.35 1.95 -12.79
CA GLY A 152 4.80 3.14 -13.51
C GLY A 152 5.07 4.29 -12.54
N ILE A 153 6.13 5.03 -12.79
CA ILE A 153 6.52 6.22 -12.01
C ILE A 153 6.59 7.42 -12.96
N GLY A 154 5.93 8.52 -12.61
CA GLY A 154 5.88 9.73 -13.41
C GLY A 154 5.75 10.99 -12.58
N ARG A 155 5.79 12.15 -13.22
CA ARG A 155 5.55 13.44 -12.59
C ARG A 155 4.06 13.79 -12.53
N SER A 156 3.25 13.07 -13.29
CA SER A 156 1.79 13.19 -13.28
C SER A 156 1.16 11.79 -13.28
N PHE A 157 -0.14 11.73 -12.93
CA PHE A 157 -0.90 10.50 -13.02
C PHE A 157 -0.90 9.92 -14.44
N GLN A 158 -1.12 10.76 -15.45
CA GLN A 158 -1.16 10.35 -16.85
C GLN A 158 0.17 9.73 -17.29
N GLU A 159 1.30 10.34 -16.92
CA GLU A 159 2.62 9.82 -17.24
C GLU A 159 2.87 8.47 -16.57
N ALA A 160 2.55 8.37 -15.25
CA ALA A 160 2.74 7.13 -14.49
C ALA A 160 1.86 5.99 -15.03
N LEU A 161 0.58 6.28 -15.35
CA LEU A 161 -0.35 5.33 -15.95
C LEU A 161 0.15 4.84 -17.30
N HIS A 162 0.55 5.75 -18.17
CA HIS A 162 1.07 5.42 -19.50
C HIS A 162 2.30 4.51 -19.43
N LYS A 163 3.25 4.82 -18.53
CA LYS A 163 4.42 3.96 -18.30
C LYS A 163 4.07 2.57 -17.74
N ALA A 164 3.01 2.47 -16.96
CA ALA A 164 2.55 1.20 -16.42
C ALA A 164 1.81 0.33 -17.46
N THR A 165 1.38 0.90 -18.58
CA THR A 165 0.66 0.21 -19.67
C THR A 165 1.55 -0.17 -20.86
N GLN A 166 2.77 0.30 -20.93
CA GLN A 166 3.77 -0.06 -21.93
C GLN A 166 4.41 -1.44 -21.64
#